data_5d0457bf88ac8eb3ad36e68d437e0e95
#
_entry.id   5d0457bf88ac8eb3ad36e68d437e0e95
#
_cell.length_a   1.000
_cell.length_b   1.000
_cell.length_c   1.000
_cell.angle_alpha   90.00
_cell.angle_beta   90.00
_cell.angle_gamma   90.00
#
_symmetry.space_group_name_H-M   'P 1'
#
loop_
_entity.id
_entity.type
_entity.pdbx_description
1 polymer ?
#
loop_
_entity_poly.entity_id
_entity_poly.type
_entity_poly.pdbx_seq_one_letter_code
_entity_poly.pdbx_strand_id
1 'polypeptide(L)'
;MLFINPPFGNYISLPYTTPIHGSFTYNSRPGLFGQIFKTLRYSFKYGGWVNKIGLRNPGLQYAINKYNTNDIISIAILEANEIPKILDILPVEQNIELNVSCPNIEKGVFTKNLSKFINKDRKWCIIKLSPTIDSNLIDSYYKNFPSKFIQI
;
A
#
# COMPACT_ATOMS: atom_id res chain seq x y z
N MET A 1 7.75 2.00 17.39
CA MET A 1 6.93 0.93 16.79
C MET A 1 7.59 0.58 15.46
N LEU A 2 7.78 -0.70 15.17
CA LEU A 2 8.44 -1.16 13.94
C LEU A 2 7.41 -1.86 13.05
N PHE A 3 7.37 -1.52 11.75
CA PHE A 3 6.50 -2.15 10.77
C PHE A 3 7.30 -3.09 9.86
N ILE A 4 6.68 -4.21 9.48
CA ILE A 4 7.21 -5.11 8.45
C ILE A 4 6.38 -4.90 7.19
N ASN A 5 6.98 -4.25 6.20
CA ASN A 5 6.30 -3.88 4.95
C ASN A 5 6.10 -5.07 3.99
N PRO A 6 5.12 -4.99 3.08
CA PRO A 6 5.00 -5.93 1.98
C PRO A 6 6.28 -6.03 1.12
N PRO A 7 6.62 -7.22 0.59
CA PRO A 7 5.86 -8.47 0.70
C PRO A 7 6.11 -9.24 2.01
N PHE A 8 7.11 -8.87 2.80
CA PHE A 8 7.53 -9.64 3.97
C PHE A 8 6.46 -9.70 5.05
N GLY A 9 5.70 -8.64 5.29
CA GLY A 9 4.59 -8.62 6.23
C GLY A 9 3.48 -9.64 5.93
N ASN A 10 3.43 -10.21 4.71
CA ASN A 10 2.51 -11.30 4.38
C ASN A 10 2.92 -12.65 5.00
N TYR A 11 4.18 -12.80 5.40
CA TYR A 11 4.78 -14.09 5.77
C TYR A 11 5.50 -14.08 7.09
N ILE A 12 5.91 -12.91 7.59
CA ILE A 12 6.76 -12.75 8.77
C ILE A 12 6.02 -11.90 9.80
N SER A 13 5.95 -12.42 11.02
CA SER A 13 5.54 -11.68 12.21
C SER A 13 6.63 -11.86 13.27
N LEU A 14 7.19 -10.77 13.75
CA LEU A 14 8.22 -10.78 14.79
C LEU A 14 7.69 -10.10 16.06
N PRO A 15 8.19 -10.47 17.26
CA PRO A 15 7.85 -9.77 18.48
C PRO A 15 8.08 -8.25 18.36
N TYR A 16 7.16 -7.48 18.90
CA TYR A 16 7.20 -6.00 18.90
C TYR A 16 7.13 -5.33 17.52
N THR A 17 6.73 -6.09 16.48
CA THR A 17 6.50 -5.54 15.14
C THR A 17 5.04 -5.62 14.74
N THR A 18 4.64 -4.77 13.79
CA THR A 18 3.32 -4.81 13.18
C THR A 18 3.46 -5.13 11.69
N PRO A 19 2.99 -6.28 11.22
CA PRO A 19 3.04 -6.61 9.80
C PRO A 19 2.02 -5.76 9.02
N ILE A 20 2.43 -5.37 7.82
CA ILE A 20 1.56 -4.75 6.82
C ILE A 20 1.38 -5.75 5.68
N HIS A 21 0.14 -6.12 5.42
CA HIS A 21 -0.20 -7.15 4.43
C HIS A 21 -0.51 -6.50 3.07
N GLY A 22 -0.07 -7.10 1.99
CA GLY A 22 -0.38 -6.62 0.64
C GLY A 22 0.87 -6.50 -0.26
N SER A 23 0.92 -5.59 -1.18
CA SER A 23 -0.14 -4.57 -1.49
C SER A 23 -1.25 -5.18 -2.34
N PHE A 24 -2.49 -4.81 -2.05
CA PHE A 24 -3.68 -5.26 -2.79
C PHE A 24 -4.18 -4.15 -3.71
N THR A 25 -4.58 -4.52 -4.92
CA THR A 25 -5.29 -3.63 -5.86
C THR A 25 -6.80 -3.86 -5.73
N TYR A 26 -7.63 -2.92 -6.16
CA TYR A 26 -9.08 -3.09 -6.16
C TYR A 26 -9.48 -4.40 -6.84
N ASN A 27 -9.06 -4.58 -8.09
CA ASN A 27 -9.26 -5.82 -8.82
C ASN A 27 -8.11 -6.81 -8.57
N SER A 28 -8.41 -8.10 -8.61
CA SER A 28 -7.41 -9.18 -8.61
C SER A 28 -6.45 -9.07 -9.80
N ARG A 29 -5.16 -9.31 -9.56
CA ARG A 29 -4.10 -9.34 -10.58
C ARG A 29 -3.32 -10.67 -10.46
N PRO A 30 -3.84 -11.76 -11.01
CA PRO A 30 -3.27 -13.10 -10.84
C PRO A 30 -1.91 -13.25 -11.56
N GLY A 31 -1.26 -14.41 -11.37
CA GLY A 31 -0.03 -14.77 -12.08
C GLY A 31 1.25 -14.46 -11.29
N LEU A 32 1.19 -14.38 -9.96
CA LEU A 32 2.35 -14.10 -9.10
C LEU A 32 3.51 -15.08 -9.36
N PHE A 33 3.26 -16.38 -9.29
CA PHE A 33 4.30 -17.40 -9.46
C PHE A 33 4.94 -17.34 -10.86
N GLY A 34 4.13 -17.20 -11.91
CA GLY A 34 4.63 -17.06 -13.28
C GLY A 34 5.52 -15.83 -13.46
N GLN A 35 5.19 -14.70 -12.81
CA GLN A 35 6.03 -13.50 -12.85
C GLN A 35 7.30 -13.63 -12.01
N ILE A 36 7.26 -14.30 -10.86
CA ILE A 36 8.45 -14.62 -10.07
C ILE A 36 9.44 -15.40 -10.95
N PHE A 37 9.03 -16.52 -11.52
CA PHE A 37 9.89 -17.35 -12.37
C PHE A 37 10.44 -16.61 -13.59
N LYS A 38 9.64 -15.74 -14.21
CA LYS A 38 10.05 -14.99 -15.40
C LYS A 38 10.98 -13.82 -15.11
N THR A 39 10.86 -13.18 -13.93
CA THR A 39 11.48 -11.86 -13.73
C THR A 39 12.41 -11.76 -12.55
N LEU A 40 12.35 -12.68 -11.58
CA LEU A 40 13.26 -12.69 -10.42
C LEU A 40 14.64 -13.18 -10.85
N ARG A 41 15.64 -12.32 -10.71
CA ARG A 41 17.03 -12.63 -11.06
C ARG A 41 18.01 -11.85 -10.20
N TYR A 42 19.17 -12.44 -9.96
CA TYR A 42 20.27 -11.73 -9.33
C TYR A 42 20.92 -10.75 -10.31
N SER A 43 21.17 -9.54 -9.88
CA SER A 43 21.86 -8.50 -10.67
C SER A 43 23.22 -8.22 -10.04
N PHE A 44 24.27 -8.59 -10.72
CA PHE A 44 25.64 -8.26 -10.31
C PHE A 44 25.89 -6.74 -10.31
N LYS A 45 25.23 -6.00 -11.21
CA LYS A 45 25.34 -4.54 -11.27
C LYS A 45 24.85 -3.86 -9.99
N TYR A 46 23.81 -4.39 -9.36
CA TYR A 46 23.19 -3.80 -8.15
C TYR A 46 23.51 -4.58 -6.89
N GLY A 47 24.26 -5.68 -6.99
CA GLY A 47 24.63 -6.53 -5.85
C GLY A 47 23.43 -7.17 -5.14
N GLY A 48 22.35 -7.46 -5.88
CA GLY A 48 21.11 -7.95 -5.25
C GLY A 48 20.08 -8.53 -6.22
N TRP A 49 19.00 -9.06 -5.65
CA TRP A 49 17.88 -9.60 -6.39
C TRP A 49 17.01 -8.48 -6.95
N VAL A 50 16.71 -8.54 -8.25
CA VAL A 50 15.79 -7.65 -8.95
C VAL A 50 14.65 -8.42 -9.57
N ASN A 51 13.48 -7.79 -9.66
CA ASN A 51 12.30 -8.40 -10.25
C ASN A 51 11.42 -7.37 -10.96
N LYS A 52 10.52 -7.86 -11.81
CA LYS A 52 9.43 -7.11 -12.46
C LYS A 52 8.09 -7.79 -12.21
N ILE A 53 7.86 -8.27 -10.98
CA ILE A 53 6.65 -8.99 -10.60
C ILE A 53 5.43 -8.09 -10.76
N GLY A 54 5.58 -6.80 -10.51
CA GLY A 54 4.47 -5.84 -10.46
C GLY A 54 3.57 -6.09 -9.25
N LEU A 55 2.38 -5.53 -9.29
CA LEU A 55 1.39 -5.68 -8.22
C LEU A 55 0.49 -6.91 -8.49
N ARG A 56 1.07 -8.13 -8.44
CA ARG A 56 0.32 -9.38 -8.58
C ARG A 56 -0.24 -9.79 -7.22
N ASN A 57 -1.57 -9.81 -7.10
CA ASN A 57 -2.26 -10.04 -5.83
C ASN A 57 -3.70 -10.53 -6.07
N PRO A 58 -4.38 -11.12 -5.07
CA PRO A 58 -5.74 -11.65 -5.20
C PRO A 58 -6.84 -10.58 -5.16
N GLY A 59 -6.51 -9.31 -4.98
CA GLY A 59 -7.47 -8.21 -4.91
C GLY A 59 -7.89 -7.82 -3.50
N LEU A 60 -8.48 -6.61 -3.36
CA LEU A 60 -8.84 -6.02 -2.08
C LEU A 60 -9.94 -6.81 -1.35
N GLN A 61 -10.93 -7.33 -2.07
CA GLN A 61 -12.00 -8.13 -1.45
C GLN A 61 -11.45 -9.38 -0.73
N TYR A 62 -10.44 -10.02 -1.32
CA TYR A 62 -9.74 -11.13 -0.65
C TYR A 62 -9.08 -10.68 0.66
N ALA A 63 -8.44 -9.52 0.65
CA ALA A 63 -7.77 -9.00 1.84
C ALA A 63 -8.77 -8.71 2.97
N ILE A 64 -9.87 -8.06 2.66
CA ILE A 64 -10.94 -7.76 3.63
C ILE A 64 -11.52 -9.04 4.26
N ASN A 65 -11.68 -10.09 3.46
CA ASN A 65 -12.21 -11.36 3.97
C ASN A 65 -11.18 -12.17 4.79
N LYS A 66 -9.88 -11.93 4.56
CA LYS A 66 -8.79 -12.72 5.16
C LYS A 66 -8.25 -12.11 6.44
N TYR A 67 -8.12 -10.79 6.50
CA TYR A 67 -7.46 -10.09 7.60
C TYR A 67 -8.48 -9.42 8.52
N ASN A 68 -8.13 -9.29 9.80
CA ASN A 68 -8.97 -8.60 10.78
C ASN A 68 -8.81 -7.08 10.63
N THR A 69 -9.78 -6.31 11.12
CA THR A 69 -9.75 -4.84 11.07
C THR A 69 -8.58 -4.23 11.84
N ASN A 70 -8.04 -4.95 12.83
CA ASN A 70 -6.82 -4.55 13.57
C ASN A 70 -5.53 -4.74 12.76
N ASP A 71 -5.52 -5.61 11.75
CA ASP A 71 -4.39 -5.80 10.86
C ASP A 71 -4.28 -4.60 9.89
N ILE A 72 -3.07 -4.30 9.45
CA ILE A 72 -2.86 -3.23 8.47
C ILE A 72 -2.81 -3.85 7.08
N ILE A 73 -3.71 -3.45 6.18
CA ILE A 73 -3.68 -3.85 4.77
C ILE A 73 -3.16 -2.72 3.89
N SER A 74 -2.20 -3.04 3.04
CA SER A 74 -1.64 -2.10 2.06
C SER A 74 -2.49 -2.12 0.79
N ILE A 75 -3.00 -0.96 0.40
CA ILE A 75 -3.86 -0.77 -0.78
C ILE A 75 -3.09 0.04 -1.82
N ALA A 76 -2.88 -0.55 -2.99
CA ALA A 76 -2.32 0.14 -4.15
C ALA A 76 -3.46 0.61 -5.05
N ILE A 77 -3.69 1.91 -5.10
CA ILE A 77 -4.69 2.55 -5.95
C ILE A 77 -4.02 2.80 -7.30
N LEU A 78 -4.54 2.23 -8.38
CA LEU A 78 -3.97 2.38 -9.72
C LEU A 78 -4.61 3.55 -10.46
N GLU A 79 -5.91 3.75 -10.28
CA GLU A 79 -6.70 4.77 -10.96
C GLU A 79 -7.57 5.54 -9.96
N ALA A 80 -7.74 6.84 -10.20
CA ALA A 80 -8.55 7.70 -9.32
C ALA A 80 -10.01 7.25 -9.20
N ASN A 81 -10.55 6.64 -10.25
CA ASN A 81 -11.91 6.11 -10.30
C ASN A 81 -12.14 4.88 -9.41
N GLU A 82 -11.05 4.23 -8.93
CA GLU A 82 -11.13 3.12 -7.97
C GLU A 82 -11.44 3.61 -6.55
N ILE A 83 -11.13 4.86 -6.22
CA ILE A 83 -11.27 5.40 -4.85
C ILE A 83 -12.69 5.23 -4.29
N PRO A 84 -13.77 5.68 -4.98
CA PRO A 84 -15.11 5.48 -4.46
C PRO A 84 -15.48 4.00 -4.30
N LYS A 85 -15.05 3.14 -5.21
CA LYS A 85 -15.31 1.69 -5.15
C LYS A 85 -14.57 1.02 -3.99
N ILE A 86 -13.35 1.46 -3.71
CA ILE A 86 -12.56 0.97 -2.55
C ILE A 86 -13.24 1.39 -1.25
N LEU A 87 -13.67 2.65 -1.15
CA LEU A 87 -14.34 3.19 0.04
C LEU A 87 -15.67 2.49 0.33
N ASP A 88 -16.38 2.08 -0.71
CA ASP A 88 -17.66 1.37 -0.61
C ASP A 88 -17.54 -0.02 0.02
N ILE A 89 -16.43 -0.73 -0.26
CA ILE A 89 -16.22 -2.10 0.26
C ILE A 89 -15.33 -2.15 1.49
N LEU A 90 -14.57 -1.10 1.78
CA LEU A 90 -13.58 -1.07 2.85
C LEU A 90 -14.25 -0.82 4.20
N PRO A 91 -14.15 -1.73 5.20
CA PRO A 91 -14.66 -1.47 6.54
C PRO A 91 -14.12 -0.17 7.12
N VAL A 92 -14.98 0.58 7.80
CA VAL A 92 -14.65 1.92 8.31
C VAL A 92 -13.49 1.88 9.28
N GLU A 93 -13.43 0.86 10.12
CA GLU A 93 -12.40 0.65 11.15
C GLU A 93 -11.14 -0.06 10.64
N GLN A 94 -11.11 -0.57 9.40
CA GLN A 94 -9.97 -1.29 8.85
C GLN A 94 -8.72 -0.42 8.82
N ASN A 95 -7.66 -0.85 9.49
CA ASN A 95 -6.35 -0.20 9.41
C ASN A 95 -5.74 -0.37 8.01
N ILE A 96 -5.19 0.69 7.45
CA ILE A 96 -4.69 0.69 6.07
C ILE A 96 -3.34 1.38 5.90
N GLU A 97 -2.60 0.93 4.89
CA GLU A 97 -1.53 1.66 4.23
C GLU A 97 -1.98 2.00 2.81
N LEU A 98 -1.94 3.27 2.43
CA LEU A 98 -2.16 3.72 1.06
C LEU A 98 -0.82 3.76 0.33
N ASN A 99 -0.60 2.81 -0.58
CA ASN A 99 0.63 2.72 -1.35
C ASN A 99 0.53 3.61 -2.60
N VAL A 100 1.01 4.84 -2.48
CA VAL A 100 1.06 5.83 -3.57
C VAL A 100 2.45 5.92 -4.22
N SER A 101 3.33 4.95 -3.96
CA SER A 101 4.66 4.89 -4.53
C SER A 101 4.70 4.41 -5.99
N CYS A 102 3.56 4.01 -6.56
CA CYS A 102 3.49 3.52 -7.93
C CYS A 102 3.77 4.65 -8.93
N PRO A 103 4.75 4.51 -9.85
CA PRO A 103 5.13 5.57 -10.79
C PRO A 103 4.06 5.91 -11.84
N ASN A 104 3.02 5.09 -11.98
CA ASN A 104 1.96 5.23 -12.97
C ASN A 104 0.76 6.08 -12.50
N ILE A 105 0.85 6.65 -11.30
CA ILE A 105 -0.24 7.44 -10.72
C ILE A 105 -0.03 8.91 -11.07
N GLU A 106 -1.03 9.57 -11.63
CA GLU A 106 -1.05 11.02 -11.83
C GLU A 106 -0.90 11.75 -10.48
N LYS A 107 0.28 12.30 -10.25
CA LYS A 107 0.74 12.82 -8.95
C LYS A 107 -0.15 13.89 -8.31
N GLY A 108 -1.00 14.58 -9.07
CA GLY A 108 -1.83 15.70 -8.57
C GLY A 108 -3.26 15.32 -8.18
N VAL A 109 -3.80 14.25 -8.74
CA VAL A 109 -5.22 13.85 -8.54
C VAL A 109 -5.42 13.14 -7.20
N PHE A 110 -4.39 12.53 -6.66
CA PHE A 110 -4.47 11.68 -5.47
C PHE A 110 -4.58 12.46 -4.16
N THR A 111 -3.86 13.57 -4.00
CA THR A 111 -3.81 14.29 -2.72
C THR A 111 -5.19 14.69 -2.21
N LYS A 112 -6.06 15.21 -3.06
CA LYS A 112 -7.41 15.66 -2.66
C LYS A 112 -8.35 14.51 -2.29
N ASN A 113 -8.15 13.33 -2.83
CA ASN A 113 -9.06 12.19 -2.62
C ASN A 113 -8.60 11.26 -1.49
N LEU A 114 -7.32 11.26 -1.12
CA LEU A 114 -6.82 10.41 -0.04
C LEU A 114 -7.39 10.79 1.32
N SER A 115 -7.78 12.04 1.52
CA SER A 115 -8.44 12.49 2.76
C SER A 115 -9.72 11.71 3.09
N LYS A 116 -10.39 11.15 2.09
CA LYS A 116 -11.58 10.32 2.25
C LYS A 116 -11.32 9.01 3.00
N PHE A 117 -10.07 8.54 3.01
CA PHE A 117 -9.66 7.35 3.77
C PHE A 117 -9.41 7.62 5.25
N ILE A 118 -9.34 8.89 5.65
CA ILE A 118 -9.08 9.28 7.02
C ILE A 118 -10.40 9.31 7.77
N ASN A 119 -10.49 8.57 8.88
CA ASN A 119 -11.60 8.65 9.80
C ASN A 119 -11.15 8.39 11.25
N LYS A 120 -11.99 8.70 12.22
CA LYS A 120 -11.69 8.57 13.65
C LYS A 120 -11.67 7.11 14.15
N ASP A 121 -12.38 6.23 13.47
CA ASP A 121 -12.57 4.83 13.88
C ASP A 121 -11.39 3.95 13.44
N ARG A 122 -10.56 4.46 12.54
CA ARG A 122 -9.36 3.78 12.04
C ARG A 122 -8.14 4.21 12.84
N LYS A 123 -7.48 3.25 13.48
CA LYS A 123 -6.27 3.51 14.27
C LYS A 123 -5.09 3.91 13.38
N TRP A 124 -4.93 3.27 12.22
CA TRP A 124 -3.86 3.50 11.27
C TRP A 124 -4.37 3.80 9.87
N CYS A 125 -3.97 4.93 9.33
CA CYS A 125 -4.05 5.27 7.93
C CYS A 125 -2.68 5.79 7.50
N ILE A 126 -1.84 4.91 6.98
CA ILE A 126 -0.44 5.18 6.63
C ILE A 126 -0.40 5.56 5.15
N ILE A 127 0.38 6.56 4.76
CA ILE A 127 0.66 6.87 3.36
C ILE A 127 2.10 6.46 3.07
N LYS A 128 2.27 5.48 2.19
CA LYS A 128 3.59 5.06 1.74
C LYS A 128 3.98 5.78 0.46
N LEU A 129 5.06 6.54 0.56
CA LEU A 129 5.60 7.36 -0.52
C LEU A 129 6.81 6.68 -1.18
N SER A 130 7.13 7.10 -2.42
CA SER A 130 8.39 6.71 -3.07
C SER A 130 9.56 7.47 -2.43
N PRO A 131 10.74 6.86 -2.26
CA PRO A 131 11.93 7.58 -1.79
C PRO A 131 12.40 8.66 -2.76
N THR A 132 11.91 8.66 -3.99
CA THR A 132 12.20 9.67 -5.02
C THR A 132 11.11 10.73 -5.16
N ILE A 133 10.21 10.83 -4.16
CA ILE A 133 9.13 11.83 -4.18
C ILE A 133 9.70 13.24 -4.01
N ASP A 134 9.07 14.19 -4.68
CA ASP A 134 9.39 15.60 -4.51
C ASP A 134 9.03 16.10 -3.10
N SER A 135 9.93 16.85 -2.46
CA SER A 135 9.74 17.43 -1.13
C SER A 135 8.48 18.31 -1.04
N ASN A 136 8.18 19.09 -2.09
CA ASN A 136 6.97 19.92 -2.14
C ASN A 136 5.70 19.11 -2.07
N LEU A 137 5.73 17.88 -2.62
CA LEU A 137 4.59 16.96 -2.55
C LEU A 137 4.43 16.38 -1.14
N ILE A 138 5.55 16.10 -0.45
CA ILE A 138 5.53 15.71 0.96
C ILE A 138 4.87 16.80 1.81
N ASP A 139 5.27 18.06 1.63
CA ASP A 139 4.68 19.20 2.34
C ASP A 139 3.18 19.35 2.07
N SER A 140 2.77 19.09 0.83
CA SER A 140 1.35 19.07 0.45
C SER A 140 0.58 17.97 1.21
N TYR A 141 1.17 16.78 1.37
CA TYR A 141 0.57 15.73 2.19
C TYR A 141 0.45 16.17 3.66
N TYR A 142 1.51 16.71 4.25
CA TYR A 142 1.49 17.20 5.63
C TYR A 142 0.42 18.27 5.88
N LYS A 143 0.26 19.22 4.97
CA LYS A 143 -0.74 20.28 5.09
C LYS A 143 -2.19 19.79 4.97
N ASN A 144 -2.42 18.74 4.19
CA ASN A 144 -3.77 18.25 3.90
C ASN A 144 -4.20 17.10 4.81
N PHE A 145 -3.28 16.53 5.63
CA PHE A 145 -3.59 15.41 6.50
C PHE A 145 -3.24 15.74 7.96
N PRO A 146 -4.19 15.66 8.89
CA PRO A 146 -3.91 15.90 10.30
C PRO A 146 -2.93 14.85 10.87
N SER A 147 -2.20 15.23 11.86
CA SER A 147 -0.97 14.68 12.46
C SER A 147 -0.94 13.22 12.93
N LYS A 148 -1.93 12.41 12.62
CA LYS A 148 -1.95 10.97 12.95
C LYS A 148 -1.29 10.07 11.88
N PHE A 149 -0.78 10.65 10.81
CA PHE A 149 -0.47 9.92 9.60
C PHE A 149 0.88 10.33 9.09
N ILE A 150 1.90 9.49 9.23
CA ILE A 150 3.06 9.58 8.35
C ILE A 150 3.92 8.35 8.51
N GLN A 151 4.27 7.81 7.38
CA GLN A 151 5.46 7.03 7.23
C GLN A 151 6.10 7.38 5.89
N ILE A 152 7.34 7.77 5.95
CA ILE A 152 8.24 7.84 4.81
C ILE A 152 8.96 6.51 4.71
#